data_34cc51f8beccd1888ffc050d7381468f
#
_entry.id   34cc51f8beccd1888ffc050d7381468f
#
_cell.length_a   1.000
_cell.length_b   1.000
_cell.length_c   1.000
_cell.angle_alpha   90.00
_cell.angle_beta   90.00
_cell.angle_gamma   90.00
#
_symmetry.space_group_name_H-M   'P 1'
#
loop_
_entity.id
_entity.type
_entity.pdbx_description
1 polymer ?
#
loop_
_entity_poly.entity_id
_entity_poly.type
_entity_poly.pdbx_seq_one_letter_code
_entity_poly.pdbx_strand_id
1 'polypeptide(L)'
;MSDSQRPPVTEAAAQERGGNGMKQPAAQSATAERRSFKRIVKENKGFFFILPWLIGFLIFKVYPFGSSLVYSFTDYHLFDGVSKVGLMNYDEIIHTKKIVKAFVVTMKYAFMTVPLKLVFALFIAYILNFKLKGVNLFRTAYYIPSILGGSIAIAVLWKAVFKDDGIINMLLSYMGIEGPNWLASPSHALFVICLLRVWQFGSAMVIFLAALKGVPEDLYEAASIDGAGKWRQFFSITVPLITPVIFYNLV
;
A
#
# COMPACT_ATOMS: atom_id res chain seq x y z
N MET A 1 56.54 -35.20 -60.62
CA MET A 1 57.86 -34.65 -60.54
C MET A 1 58.01 -34.18 -59.10
N SER A 2 58.62 -35.04 -58.35
CA SER A 2 59.97 -34.94 -57.77
C SER A 2 60.00 -34.01 -56.57
N ASP A 3 60.34 -34.27 -55.44
CA ASP A 3 61.05 -35.38 -54.74
C ASP A 3 61.51 -34.78 -53.44
N SER A 4 61.38 -35.50 -52.35
CA SER A 4 62.32 -35.83 -51.29
C SER A 4 62.98 -34.63 -50.56
N GLN A 5 63.29 -34.57 -49.29
CA GLN A 5 63.78 -35.59 -48.35
C GLN A 5 63.84 -34.99 -46.93
N ARG A 6 63.56 -35.80 -45.93
CA ARG A 6 64.11 -35.73 -44.56
C ARG A 6 65.55 -36.35 -44.57
N PRO A 7 66.28 -36.44 -43.42
CA PRO A 7 66.39 -35.86 -42.08
C PRO A 7 67.87 -35.45 -41.76
N PRO A 8 68.53 -35.56 -40.60
CA PRO A 8 68.27 -36.38 -39.39
C PRO A 8 68.50 -35.63 -38.04
N VAL A 9 68.18 -36.37 -37.00
CA VAL A 9 68.45 -36.30 -35.56
C VAL A 9 69.96 -36.21 -35.21
N THR A 10 70.29 -35.45 -34.15
CA THR A 10 71.34 -35.93 -33.17
C THR A 10 71.16 -35.20 -31.83
N GLU A 11 71.21 -36.00 -30.87
CA GLU A 11 71.24 -36.04 -29.44
C GLU A 11 72.44 -35.27 -28.86
N ALA A 12 72.27 -34.74 -27.65
CA ALA A 12 73.22 -34.85 -26.49
C ALA A 12 72.90 -33.67 -25.54
N ALA A 13 72.31 -33.98 -24.47
CA ALA A 13 72.85 -34.37 -23.19
C ALA A 13 73.20 -33.23 -22.26
N ALA A 14 72.45 -33.24 -21.17
CA ALA A 14 72.91 -33.23 -19.78
C ALA A 14 73.30 -31.94 -19.07
N GLN A 15 72.56 -31.76 -17.98
CA GLN A 15 73.06 -31.28 -16.68
C GLN A 15 73.40 -29.78 -16.52
N GLU A 16 72.60 -29.12 -15.69
CA GLU A 16 73.03 -28.84 -14.31
C GLU A 16 71.88 -28.34 -13.43
N ARG A 17 71.96 -28.84 -12.21
CA ARG A 17 71.13 -28.63 -11.03
C ARG A 17 71.30 -27.19 -10.50
N GLY A 18 70.29 -26.70 -9.85
CA GLY A 18 70.54 -25.87 -8.67
C GLY A 18 69.61 -24.71 -8.43
N GLY A 19 68.82 -24.83 -7.39
CA GLY A 19 68.62 -23.64 -6.57
C GLY A 19 67.26 -23.00 -6.51
N ASN A 20 66.42 -23.51 -5.70
CA ASN A 20 65.83 -22.78 -4.58
C ASN A 20 64.97 -21.54 -4.86
N GLY A 21 63.74 -21.57 -4.39
CA GLY A 21 62.98 -20.37 -4.21
C GLY A 21 61.47 -20.62 -3.98
N MET A 22 61.13 -21.39 -2.93
CA MET A 22 59.79 -21.21 -2.34
C MET A 22 59.60 -19.76 -1.94
N LYS A 23 58.66 -19.09 -2.55
CA LYS A 23 57.85 -18.02 -1.98
C LYS A 23 56.81 -17.55 -3.01
N GLN A 24 55.57 -17.99 -2.90
CA GLN A 24 54.41 -17.12 -2.96
C GLN A 24 53.07 -17.94 -2.97
N PRO A 25 52.48 -18.27 -1.80
CA PRO A 25 51.05 -18.57 -1.80
C PRO A 25 50.17 -17.42 -1.30
N ALA A 26 50.73 -16.36 -0.67
CA ALA A 26 49.93 -15.35 -0.01
C ALA A 26 49.31 -14.27 -0.94
N ALA A 27 49.94 -13.94 -2.07
CA ALA A 27 49.43 -12.93 -2.97
C ALA A 27 48.32 -13.42 -3.94
N GLN A 28 48.29 -14.74 -4.18
CA GLN A 28 47.27 -15.34 -5.06
C GLN A 28 45.92 -15.54 -4.35
N SER A 29 45.92 -15.78 -3.02
CA SER A 29 44.70 -15.93 -2.25
C SER A 29 43.92 -14.61 -2.12
N ALA A 30 44.61 -13.49 -1.85
CA ALA A 30 43.97 -12.17 -1.70
C ALA A 30 43.37 -11.64 -3.02
N THR A 31 43.97 -11.96 -4.16
CA THR A 31 43.44 -11.58 -5.48
C THR A 31 42.27 -12.45 -5.91
N ALA A 32 42.24 -13.73 -5.52
CA ALA A 32 41.12 -14.62 -5.78
C ALA A 32 39.87 -14.23 -4.94
N GLU A 33 40.07 -13.91 -3.66
CA GLU A 33 38.96 -13.43 -2.81
C GLU A 33 38.36 -12.09 -3.29
N ARG A 34 39.21 -11.13 -3.69
CA ARG A 34 38.73 -9.85 -4.27
C ARG A 34 38.00 -10.02 -5.60
N ARG A 35 38.42 -10.98 -6.43
CA ARG A 35 37.71 -11.32 -7.67
C ARG A 35 36.37 -11.99 -7.40
N SER A 36 36.31 -12.88 -6.41
CA SER A 36 35.07 -13.53 -5.99
C SER A 36 34.06 -12.52 -5.45
N PHE A 37 34.46 -11.60 -4.56
CA PHE A 37 33.58 -10.58 -4.00
C PHE A 37 33.04 -9.63 -5.08
N LYS A 38 33.89 -9.13 -5.99
CA LYS A 38 33.47 -8.28 -7.12
C LYS A 38 32.50 -9.00 -8.06
N ARG A 39 32.65 -10.30 -8.25
CA ARG A 39 31.75 -11.12 -9.05
C ARG A 39 30.40 -11.28 -8.38
N ILE A 40 30.37 -11.58 -7.08
CA ILE A 40 29.14 -11.67 -6.27
C ILE A 40 28.38 -10.33 -6.29
N VAL A 41 29.09 -9.22 -6.10
CA VAL A 41 28.48 -7.87 -6.16
C VAL A 41 27.95 -7.55 -7.56
N LYS A 42 28.65 -7.98 -8.62
CA LYS A 42 28.22 -7.75 -10.00
C LYS A 42 26.99 -8.58 -10.37
N GLU A 43 26.92 -9.82 -9.92
CA GLU A 43 25.80 -10.74 -10.15
C GLU A 43 24.57 -10.35 -9.31
N ASN A 44 24.76 -9.79 -8.10
CA ASN A 44 23.70 -9.41 -7.18
C ASN A 44 23.53 -7.89 -7.01
N LYS A 45 23.84 -7.10 -8.01
CA LYS A 45 23.73 -5.62 -7.95
C LYS A 45 22.37 -5.15 -7.45
N GLY A 46 21.29 -5.76 -7.93
CA GLY A 46 19.93 -5.42 -7.49
C GLY A 46 19.71 -5.61 -6.00
N PHE A 47 20.29 -6.67 -5.42
CA PHE A 47 20.17 -6.93 -3.98
C PHE A 47 20.90 -5.86 -3.14
N PHE A 48 22.08 -5.41 -3.58
CA PHE A 48 22.82 -4.35 -2.89
C PHE A 48 22.11 -3.00 -2.89
N PHE A 49 21.33 -2.70 -3.94
CA PHE A 49 20.51 -1.49 -3.97
C PHE A 49 19.31 -1.56 -3.03
N ILE A 50 18.76 -2.75 -2.79
CA ILE A 50 17.63 -2.96 -1.87
C ILE A 50 18.10 -3.08 -0.42
N LEU A 51 19.36 -3.46 -0.18
CA LEU A 51 19.90 -3.77 1.14
C LEU A 51 19.75 -2.65 2.17
N PRO A 52 20.00 -1.36 1.89
CA PRO A 52 19.77 -0.27 2.85
C PRO A 52 18.30 -0.19 3.29
N TRP A 53 17.37 -0.31 2.33
CA TRP A 53 15.95 -0.35 2.63
C TRP A 53 15.57 -1.60 3.44
N LEU A 54 16.11 -2.76 3.08
CA LEU A 54 15.85 -4.03 3.76
C LEU A 54 16.33 -3.99 5.22
N ILE A 55 17.52 -3.43 5.47
CA ILE A 55 18.05 -3.25 6.83
C ILE A 55 17.12 -2.33 7.63
N GLY A 56 16.72 -1.19 7.07
CA GLY A 56 15.77 -0.28 7.71
C GLY A 56 14.43 -0.98 8.00
N PHE A 57 13.90 -1.74 7.06
CA PHE A 57 12.68 -2.51 7.24
C PHE A 57 12.78 -3.55 8.35
N LEU A 58 13.88 -4.32 8.39
CA LEU A 58 14.12 -5.32 9.44
C LEU A 58 14.23 -4.68 10.83
N ILE A 59 14.98 -3.59 10.96
CA ILE A 59 15.20 -2.93 12.25
C ILE A 59 13.95 -2.19 12.73
N PHE A 60 13.29 -1.43 11.85
CA PHE A 60 12.20 -0.53 12.27
C PHE A 60 10.80 -1.12 12.11
N LYS A 61 10.63 -2.22 11.40
CA LYS A 61 9.34 -2.89 11.23
C LYS A 61 9.33 -4.31 11.77
N VAL A 62 10.22 -5.17 11.29
CA VAL A 62 10.19 -6.60 11.65
C VAL A 62 10.56 -6.80 13.12
N TYR A 63 11.62 -6.15 13.61
CA TYR A 63 12.04 -6.27 15.00
C TYR A 63 10.98 -5.76 16.00
N PRO A 64 10.43 -4.53 15.88
CA PRO A 64 9.37 -4.08 16.80
C PRO A 64 8.09 -4.92 16.70
N PHE A 65 7.72 -5.35 15.51
CA PHE A 65 6.56 -6.22 15.33
C PHE A 65 6.77 -7.60 15.99
N GLY A 66 7.93 -8.21 15.77
CA GLY A 66 8.31 -9.47 16.43
C GLY A 66 8.37 -9.35 17.95
N SER A 67 8.98 -8.28 18.45
CA SER A 67 9.04 -8.00 19.90
C SER A 67 7.65 -7.78 20.49
N SER A 68 6.79 -7.03 19.80
CA SER A 68 5.39 -6.83 20.21
C SER A 68 4.62 -8.16 20.26
N LEU A 69 4.84 -9.04 19.27
CA LEU A 69 4.24 -10.37 19.26
C LEU A 69 4.70 -11.22 20.45
N VAL A 70 5.99 -11.20 20.77
CA VAL A 70 6.54 -11.93 21.95
C VAL A 70 5.96 -11.34 23.24
N TYR A 71 5.95 -10.01 23.38
CA TYR A 71 5.40 -9.36 24.56
C TYR A 71 3.89 -9.58 24.72
N SER A 72 3.14 -9.81 23.65
CA SER A 72 1.71 -10.09 23.73
C SER A 72 1.39 -11.37 24.53
N PHE A 73 2.34 -12.31 24.61
CA PHE A 73 2.25 -13.52 25.41
C PHE A 73 2.87 -13.37 26.81
N THR A 74 3.30 -12.18 27.21
CA THR A 74 3.98 -11.96 28.48
C THR A 74 3.29 -10.87 29.28
N ASP A 75 3.41 -10.98 30.59
CA ASP A 75 3.05 -9.92 31.55
C ASP A 75 4.29 -9.00 31.70
N TYR A 76 4.53 -8.18 30.67
CA TYR A 76 5.69 -7.29 30.63
C TYR A 76 5.39 -5.95 31.28
N HIS A 77 6.11 -5.64 32.37
CA HIS A 77 6.10 -4.34 33.00
C HIS A 77 7.45 -3.63 32.82
N LEU A 78 7.40 -2.33 32.56
CA LEU A 78 8.62 -1.54 32.25
C LEU A 78 9.67 -1.59 33.36
N PHE A 79 9.25 -1.72 34.59
CA PHE A 79 10.14 -1.70 35.78
C PHE A 79 10.47 -3.10 36.31
N ASP A 80 9.54 -4.05 36.19
CA ASP A 80 9.64 -5.38 36.79
C ASP A 80 10.02 -6.47 35.76
N GLY A 81 10.07 -6.09 34.48
CA GLY A 81 10.36 -7.04 33.37
C GLY A 81 9.20 -8.02 33.13
N VAL A 82 9.56 -9.24 32.71
CA VAL A 82 8.60 -10.31 32.44
C VAL A 82 8.43 -11.16 33.69
N SER A 83 7.22 -11.21 34.28
CA SER A 83 6.95 -12.05 35.44
C SER A 83 6.25 -13.35 35.06
N LYS A 84 5.38 -13.33 34.08
CA LYS A 84 4.61 -14.51 33.63
C LYS A 84 4.54 -14.58 32.10
N VAL A 85 4.46 -15.80 31.58
CA VAL A 85 4.24 -16.08 30.16
C VAL A 85 2.90 -16.81 30.03
N GLY A 86 2.01 -16.34 29.17
CA GLY A 86 0.69 -16.96 29.00
C GLY A 86 -0.23 -16.17 28.07
N LEU A 87 -1.50 -16.52 28.07
CA LEU A 87 -2.54 -15.91 27.25
C LEU A 87 -3.39 -14.88 28.01
N MET A 88 -2.91 -14.39 29.15
CA MET A 88 -3.67 -13.48 30.03
C MET A 88 -4.12 -12.21 29.31
N ASN A 89 -3.24 -11.62 28.50
CA ASN A 89 -3.58 -10.42 27.71
C ASN A 89 -4.70 -10.68 26.71
N TYR A 90 -4.75 -11.86 26.13
CA TYR A 90 -5.82 -12.24 25.18
C TYR A 90 -7.14 -12.50 25.90
N ASP A 91 -7.09 -13.11 27.08
CA ASP A 91 -8.26 -13.32 27.91
C ASP A 91 -8.85 -11.97 28.38
N GLU A 92 -7.99 -11.04 28.82
CA GLU A 92 -8.40 -9.69 29.18
C GLU A 92 -9.04 -8.93 28.00
N ILE A 93 -8.47 -9.03 26.79
CA ILE A 93 -9.01 -8.40 25.58
C ILE A 93 -10.45 -8.87 25.32
N ILE A 94 -10.72 -10.18 25.44
CA ILE A 94 -12.03 -10.75 25.15
C ILE A 94 -13.06 -10.38 26.23
N HIS A 95 -12.65 -10.32 27.50
CA HIS A 95 -13.55 -10.06 28.62
C HIS A 95 -13.73 -8.57 28.93
N THR A 96 -12.83 -7.70 28.45
CA THR A 96 -12.94 -6.26 28.67
C THR A 96 -14.00 -5.65 27.76
N LYS A 97 -15.16 -5.34 28.29
CA LYS A 97 -16.31 -4.72 27.57
C LYS A 97 -15.93 -3.49 26.75
N LYS A 98 -14.98 -2.67 27.22
CA LYS A 98 -14.50 -1.48 26.54
C LYS A 98 -13.77 -1.82 25.23
N ILE A 99 -12.94 -2.87 25.25
CA ILE A 99 -12.16 -3.32 24.09
C ILE A 99 -13.11 -3.94 23.04
N VAL A 100 -14.02 -4.82 23.49
CA VAL A 100 -15.04 -5.41 22.61
C VAL A 100 -15.92 -4.33 21.97
N LYS A 101 -16.35 -3.33 22.76
CA LYS A 101 -17.11 -2.19 22.22
C LYS A 101 -16.32 -1.40 21.19
N ALA A 102 -15.05 -1.12 21.46
CA ALA A 102 -14.17 -0.41 20.52
C ALA A 102 -14.02 -1.18 19.20
N PHE A 103 -13.82 -2.50 19.27
CA PHE A 103 -13.75 -3.37 18.10
C PHE A 103 -15.05 -3.32 17.27
N VAL A 104 -16.21 -3.46 17.93
CA VAL A 104 -17.52 -3.38 17.25
C VAL A 104 -17.74 -2.03 16.57
N VAL A 105 -17.37 -0.93 17.24
CA VAL A 105 -17.49 0.41 16.67
C VAL A 105 -16.55 0.58 15.46
N THR A 106 -15.32 0.07 15.54
CA THR A 106 -14.36 0.08 14.43
C THR A 106 -14.89 -0.71 13.22
N MET A 107 -15.45 -1.89 13.45
CA MET A 107 -16.06 -2.68 12.37
C MET A 107 -17.26 -1.96 11.75
N LYS A 108 -18.16 -1.42 12.56
CA LYS A 108 -19.29 -0.60 12.05
C LYS A 108 -18.80 0.56 11.22
N TYR A 109 -17.79 1.27 11.70
CA TYR A 109 -17.16 2.39 10.97
C TYR A 109 -16.59 1.94 9.63
N ALA A 110 -15.80 0.86 9.60
CA ALA A 110 -15.19 0.35 8.38
C ALA A 110 -16.25 -0.11 7.36
N PHE A 111 -17.19 -0.94 7.77
CA PHE A 111 -18.25 -1.44 6.90
C PHE A 111 -19.21 -0.36 6.40
N MET A 112 -19.40 0.71 7.14
CA MET A 112 -20.23 1.83 6.71
C MET A 112 -19.45 2.79 5.80
N THR A 113 -18.23 3.15 6.18
CA THR A 113 -17.46 4.20 5.51
C THR A 113 -16.85 3.73 4.20
N VAL A 114 -16.21 2.54 4.18
CA VAL A 114 -15.44 2.09 3.01
C VAL A 114 -16.35 1.85 1.81
N PRO A 115 -17.43 1.05 1.89
CA PRO A 115 -18.30 0.86 0.75
C PRO A 115 -18.95 2.16 0.27
N LEU A 116 -19.42 3.00 1.20
CA LEU A 116 -20.07 4.25 0.87
C LEU A 116 -19.12 5.20 0.14
N LYS A 117 -17.88 5.33 0.62
CA LYS A 117 -16.83 6.13 -0.02
C LYS A 117 -16.51 5.61 -1.42
N LEU A 118 -16.36 4.29 -1.58
CA LEU A 118 -16.00 3.68 -2.87
C LEU A 118 -17.14 3.80 -3.89
N VAL A 119 -18.38 3.55 -3.48
CA VAL A 119 -19.54 3.71 -4.34
C VAL A 119 -19.67 5.17 -4.80
N PHE A 120 -19.53 6.11 -3.87
CA PHE A 120 -19.59 7.53 -4.19
C PHE A 120 -18.43 7.97 -5.11
N ALA A 121 -17.21 7.51 -4.84
CA ALA A 121 -16.04 7.77 -5.66
C ALA A 121 -16.19 7.21 -7.08
N LEU A 122 -16.67 5.98 -7.21
CA LEU A 122 -16.92 5.35 -8.52
C LEU A 122 -18.04 6.05 -9.28
N PHE A 123 -19.12 6.44 -8.59
CA PHE A 123 -20.23 7.16 -9.18
C PHE A 123 -19.77 8.51 -9.77
N ILE A 124 -19.02 9.30 -9.00
CA ILE A 124 -18.48 10.57 -9.47
C ILE A 124 -17.46 10.36 -10.60
N ALA A 125 -16.58 9.34 -10.48
CA ALA A 125 -15.64 9.00 -11.54
C ALA A 125 -16.37 8.61 -12.85
N TYR A 126 -17.45 7.86 -12.76
CA TYR A 126 -18.28 7.50 -13.91
C TYR A 126 -18.88 8.74 -14.59
N ILE A 127 -19.44 9.69 -13.82
CA ILE A 127 -19.94 10.96 -14.37
C ILE A 127 -18.83 11.77 -15.04
N LEU A 128 -17.66 11.87 -14.40
CA LEU A 128 -16.51 12.62 -14.92
C LEU A 128 -15.78 11.92 -16.08
N ASN A 129 -16.13 10.67 -16.38
CA ASN A 129 -15.62 9.96 -17.54
C ASN A 129 -16.27 10.42 -18.85
N PHE A 130 -17.47 11.00 -18.80
CA PHE A 130 -18.09 11.59 -19.99
C PHE A 130 -17.30 12.83 -20.45
N LYS A 131 -17.36 13.10 -21.77
CA LYS A 131 -16.72 14.27 -22.41
C LYS A 131 -17.46 15.58 -22.09
N LEU A 132 -17.42 16.00 -20.82
CA LEU A 132 -18.05 17.21 -20.33
C LEU A 132 -17.11 18.42 -20.47
N LYS A 133 -17.65 19.59 -20.84
CA LYS A 133 -16.89 20.85 -20.83
C LYS A 133 -16.51 21.22 -19.40
N GLY A 134 -15.23 21.58 -19.14
CA GLY A 134 -14.77 22.00 -17.82
C GLY A 134 -14.50 20.84 -16.84
N VAL A 135 -14.54 19.58 -17.28
CA VAL A 135 -14.35 18.39 -16.43
C VAL A 135 -13.08 18.43 -15.57
N ASN A 136 -12.02 19.07 -16.06
CA ASN A 136 -10.77 19.18 -15.30
C ASN A 136 -10.90 20.06 -14.06
N LEU A 137 -11.71 21.12 -14.11
CA LEU A 137 -12.01 21.95 -12.94
C LEU A 137 -12.74 21.13 -11.87
N PHE A 138 -13.76 20.37 -12.27
CA PHE A 138 -14.48 19.48 -11.33
C PHE A 138 -13.58 18.40 -10.74
N ARG A 139 -12.68 17.79 -11.52
CA ARG A 139 -11.70 16.83 -11.01
C ARG A 139 -10.82 17.45 -9.93
N THR A 140 -10.31 18.64 -10.18
CA THR A 140 -9.48 19.35 -9.20
C THR A 140 -10.29 19.69 -7.95
N ALA A 141 -11.49 20.25 -8.10
CA ALA A 141 -12.36 20.60 -6.99
C ALA A 141 -12.71 19.41 -6.10
N TYR A 142 -13.04 18.25 -6.69
CA TYR A 142 -13.35 17.03 -5.94
C TYR A 142 -12.11 16.34 -5.35
N TYR A 143 -10.91 16.63 -5.86
CA TYR A 143 -9.66 16.09 -5.31
C TYR A 143 -9.15 16.89 -4.10
N ILE A 144 -9.43 18.19 -4.01
CA ILE A 144 -9.02 19.08 -2.92
C ILE A 144 -9.37 18.51 -1.52
N PRO A 145 -10.59 18.02 -1.26
CA PRO A 145 -10.95 17.43 0.03
C PRO A 145 -10.02 16.26 0.47
N SER A 146 -9.56 15.47 -0.48
CA SER A 146 -8.66 14.34 -0.19
C SER A 146 -7.26 14.79 0.21
N ILE A 147 -6.78 15.92 -0.32
CA ILE A 147 -5.48 16.49 0.05
C ILE A 147 -5.57 17.14 1.43
N LEU A 148 -6.62 17.92 1.68
CA LEU A 148 -6.78 18.70 2.90
C LEU A 148 -7.31 17.88 4.08
N GLY A 149 -7.95 16.74 3.81
CA GLY A 149 -8.73 15.98 4.79
C GLY A 149 -7.95 15.42 5.98
N GLY A 150 -6.63 15.34 5.90
CA GLY A 150 -5.76 14.98 7.01
C GLY A 150 -5.37 16.14 7.93
N SER A 151 -5.77 17.38 7.62
CA SER A 151 -5.39 18.55 8.41
C SER A 151 -6.29 18.75 9.63
N ILE A 152 -5.69 19.24 10.73
CA ILE A 152 -6.41 19.62 11.95
C ILE A 152 -7.45 20.70 11.64
N ALA A 153 -7.15 21.63 10.73
CA ALA A 153 -8.05 22.70 10.34
C ALA A 153 -9.40 22.17 9.81
N ILE A 154 -9.38 21.12 8.98
CA ILE A 154 -10.61 20.48 8.50
C ILE A 154 -11.39 19.81 9.63
N ALA A 155 -10.70 19.17 10.58
CA ALA A 155 -11.36 18.57 11.74
C ALA A 155 -12.06 19.63 12.61
N VAL A 156 -11.43 20.79 12.83
CA VAL A 156 -12.00 21.92 13.57
C VAL A 156 -13.20 22.51 12.82
N LEU A 157 -13.06 22.74 11.51
CA LEU A 157 -14.14 23.24 10.67
C LEU A 157 -15.33 22.27 10.68
N TRP A 158 -15.07 20.98 10.54
CA TRP A 158 -16.11 19.95 10.57
C TRP A 158 -16.85 19.92 11.91
N LYS A 159 -16.08 20.03 13.01
CA LYS A 159 -16.65 20.16 14.35
C LYS A 159 -17.55 21.40 14.48
N ALA A 160 -17.15 22.55 13.92
CA ALA A 160 -17.94 23.77 13.94
C ALA A 160 -19.24 23.66 13.11
N VAL A 161 -19.20 22.94 11.98
CA VAL A 161 -20.35 22.71 11.12
C VAL A 161 -21.42 21.84 11.79
N PHE A 162 -21.00 20.81 12.57
CA PHE A 162 -21.89 19.84 13.22
C PHE A 162 -22.10 20.10 14.73
N LYS A 163 -21.69 21.24 15.24
CA LYS A 163 -21.97 21.68 16.60
C LYS A 163 -23.48 21.94 16.79
N ASP A 164 -23.98 21.97 18.02
CA ASP A 164 -25.41 22.21 18.34
C ASP A 164 -25.96 23.52 17.74
N ASP A 165 -25.15 24.56 17.78
CA ASP A 165 -25.38 25.87 17.15
C ASP A 165 -24.68 26.01 15.77
N GLY A 166 -24.34 24.88 15.14
CA GLY A 166 -23.62 24.82 13.87
C GLY A 166 -24.51 25.01 12.66
N ILE A 167 -23.88 25.17 11.50
CA ILE A 167 -24.55 25.47 10.22
C ILE A 167 -25.61 24.41 9.89
N ILE A 168 -25.38 23.15 10.17
CA ILE A 168 -26.34 22.07 9.87
C ILE A 168 -27.62 22.24 10.68
N ASN A 169 -27.51 22.48 12.00
CA ASN A 169 -28.69 22.69 12.84
C ASN A 169 -29.41 23.99 12.52
N MET A 170 -28.66 25.02 12.12
CA MET A 170 -29.25 26.27 11.63
C MET A 170 -30.11 26.02 10.36
N LEU A 171 -29.59 25.25 9.39
CA LEU A 171 -30.32 24.91 8.19
C LEU A 171 -31.56 24.04 8.50
N LEU A 172 -31.46 23.10 9.41
CA LEU A 172 -32.58 22.28 9.83
C LEU A 172 -33.67 23.11 10.52
N SER A 173 -33.26 24.08 11.35
CA SER A 173 -34.24 24.97 12.02
C SER A 173 -35.03 25.85 11.06
N TYR A 174 -34.43 26.30 9.95
CA TYR A 174 -35.16 26.98 8.87
C TYR A 174 -36.24 26.11 8.20
N MET A 175 -36.04 24.78 8.25
CA MET A 175 -37.02 23.79 7.75
C MET A 175 -38.03 23.38 8.83
N GLY A 176 -37.96 23.94 10.03
CA GLY A 176 -38.80 23.58 11.17
C GLY A 176 -38.43 22.26 11.83
N ILE A 177 -37.21 21.77 11.59
CA ILE A 177 -36.69 20.51 12.14
C ILE A 177 -35.72 20.83 13.26
N GLU A 178 -35.96 20.31 14.45
CA GLU A 178 -34.97 20.36 15.53
C GLU A 178 -33.84 19.38 15.24
N GLY A 179 -32.62 19.92 15.06
CA GLY A 179 -31.44 19.10 14.78
C GLY A 179 -30.96 18.33 16.01
N PRO A 180 -30.51 17.09 15.84
CA PRO A 180 -29.97 16.32 16.95
C PRO A 180 -28.61 16.86 17.40
N ASN A 181 -28.19 16.44 18.62
CA ASN A 181 -26.81 16.65 19.05
C ASN A 181 -25.87 15.68 18.32
N TRP A 182 -25.31 16.15 17.19
CA TRP A 182 -24.51 15.33 16.27
C TRP A 182 -23.25 14.73 16.91
N LEU A 183 -22.59 15.46 17.80
CA LEU A 183 -21.29 15.11 18.33
C LEU A 183 -21.36 14.42 19.71
N ALA A 184 -22.41 14.65 20.49
CA ALA A 184 -22.57 14.05 21.81
C ALA A 184 -23.21 12.64 21.76
N SER A 185 -24.04 12.36 20.76
CA SER A 185 -24.62 11.03 20.59
C SER A 185 -23.66 10.08 19.87
N PRO A 186 -23.33 8.89 20.43
CA PRO A 186 -22.39 7.96 19.80
C PRO A 186 -22.76 7.51 18.39
N SER A 187 -24.06 7.36 18.10
CA SER A 187 -24.55 6.97 16.77
C SER A 187 -24.41 8.09 15.75
N HIS A 188 -24.79 9.32 16.15
CA HIS A 188 -24.66 10.48 15.27
C HIS A 188 -23.20 10.89 15.06
N ALA A 189 -22.37 10.83 16.10
CA ALA A 189 -20.92 11.09 16.00
C ALA A 189 -20.25 10.12 15.01
N LEU A 190 -20.60 8.83 15.02
CA LEU A 190 -20.11 7.86 14.05
C LEU A 190 -20.50 8.25 12.61
N PHE A 191 -21.77 8.65 12.40
CA PHE A 191 -22.25 9.11 11.10
C PHE A 191 -21.48 10.34 10.61
N VAL A 192 -21.27 11.36 11.48
CA VAL A 192 -20.52 12.58 11.14
C VAL A 192 -19.07 12.27 10.72
N ILE A 193 -18.41 11.32 11.41
CA ILE A 193 -17.06 10.88 11.06
C ILE A 193 -17.05 10.12 9.74
N CYS A 194 -18.05 9.27 9.50
CA CYS A 194 -18.21 8.58 8.23
C CYS A 194 -18.41 9.57 7.07
N LEU A 195 -19.25 10.58 7.26
CA LEU A 195 -19.53 11.60 6.26
C LEU A 195 -18.27 12.41 5.90
N LEU A 196 -17.43 12.76 6.89
CA LEU A 196 -16.13 13.40 6.67
C LEU A 196 -15.24 12.54 5.78
N ARG A 197 -15.20 11.24 6.02
CA ARG A 197 -14.38 10.31 5.23
C ARG A 197 -14.95 10.09 3.82
N VAL A 198 -16.27 10.04 3.68
CA VAL A 198 -16.92 9.98 2.37
C VAL A 198 -16.62 11.25 1.57
N TRP A 199 -16.68 12.43 2.20
CA TRP A 199 -16.32 13.70 1.55
C TRP A 199 -14.88 13.71 1.00
N GLN A 200 -13.96 12.94 1.61
CA GLN A 200 -12.59 12.75 1.13
C GLN A 200 -12.46 11.64 0.05
N PHE A 201 -13.44 11.52 -0.83
CA PHE A 201 -13.47 10.46 -1.86
C PHE A 201 -12.54 10.70 -3.05
N GLY A 202 -11.96 11.90 -3.19
CA GLY A 202 -11.29 12.36 -4.40
C GLY A 202 -10.12 11.51 -4.86
N SER A 203 -9.30 10.97 -3.95
CA SER A 203 -8.18 10.08 -4.32
C SER A 203 -8.67 8.79 -4.98
N ALA A 204 -9.68 8.14 -4.39
CA ALA A 204 -10.29 6.94 -4.96
C ALA A 204 -10.98 7.26 -6.30
N MET A 205 -11.65 8.39 -6.39
CA MET A 205 -12.28 8.89 -7.64
C MET A 205 -11.27 9.01 -8.78
N VAL A 206 -10.09 9.60 -8.53
CA VAL A 206 -9.06 9.76 -9.58
C VAL A 206 -8.56 8.40 -10.06
N ILE A 207 -8.34 7.46 -9.15
CA ILE A 207 -7.90 6.10 -9.48
C ILE A 207 -8.99 5.39 -10.32
N PHE A 208 -10.25 5.47 -9.90
CA PHE A 208 -11.38 4.91 -10.68
C PHE A 208 -11.51 5.57 -12.05
N LEU A 209 -11.35 6.88 -12.13
CA LEU A 209 -11.43 7.61 -13.41
C LEU A 209 -10.32 7.16 -14.38
N ALA A 210 -9.11 6.90 -13.87
CA ALA A 210 -8.03 6.35 -14.68
C ALA A 210 -8.36 4.94 -15.18
N ALA A 211 -8.91 4.09 -14.31
CA ALA A 211 -9.34 2.75 -14.66
C ALA A 211 -10.48 2.75 -15.70
N LEU A 212 -11.48 3.61 -15.53
CA LEU A 212 -12.60 3.75 -16.47
C LEU A 212 -12.13 4.16 -17.87
N LYS A 213 -11.12 5.03 -17.95
CA LYS A 213 -10.51 5.44 -19.23
C LYS A 213 -9.68 4.34 -19.90
N GLY A 214 -9.25 3.36 -19.14
CA GLY A 214 -8.50 2.21 -19.65
C GLY A 214 -9.42 1.11 -20.27
N VAL A 215 -10.72 1.22 -20.12
CA VAL A 215 -11.67 0.25 -20.73
C VAL A 215 -11.77 0.55 -22.22
N PRO A 216 -11.50 -0.44 -23.11
CA PRO A 216 -11.59 -0.25 -24.57
C PRO A 216 -12.98 0.18 -25.02
N GLU A 217 -13.08 1.19 -25.89
CA GLU A 217 -14.36 1.68 -26.43
C GLU A 217 -15.05 0.61 -27.28
N ASP A 218 -14.30 -0.22 -28.00
CA ASP A 218 -14.82 -1.32 -28.86
C ASP A 218 -15.79 -2.25 -28.12
N LEU A 219 -15.56 -2.48 -26.82
CA LEU A 219 -16.43 -3.34 -26.00
C LEU A 219 -17.82 -2.71 -25.81
N TYR A 220 -17.86 -1.40 -25.69
CA TYR A 220 -19.13 -0.66 -25.56
C TYR A 220 -19.86 -0.56 -26.90
N GLU A 221 -19.13 -0.45 -28.02
CA GLU A 221 -19.70 -0.43 -29.35
C GLU A 221 -20.33 -1.79 -29.69
N ALA A 222 -19.60 -2.89 -29.48
CA ALA A 222 -20.13 -4.25 -29.67
C ALA A 222 -21.38 -4.49 -28.81
N ALA A 223 -21.34 -4.17 -27.53
CA ALA A 223 -22.49 -4.32 -26.64
C ALA A 223 -23.69 -3.43 -27.04
N SER A 224 -23.42 -2.27 -27.66
CA SER A 224 -24.49 -1.40 -28.17
C SER A 224 -25.17 -1.99 -29.40
N ILE A 225 -24.42 -2.68 -30.29
CA ILE A 225 -24.94 -3.41 -31.42
C ILE A 225 -25.84 -4.57 -30.95
N ASP A 226 -25.43 -5.25 -29.86
CA ASP A 226 -26.21 -6.31 -29.20
C ASP A 226 -27.42 -5.80 -28.41
N GLY A 227 -27.70 -4.48 -28.45
CA GLY A 227 -28.84 -3.86 -27.79
C GLY A 227 -28.69 -3.67 -26.26
N ALA A 228 -27.47 -3.76 -25.72
CA ALA A 228 -27.21 -3.56 -24.29
C ALA A 228 -27.33 -2.09 -23.90
N GLY A 229 -28.24 -1.77 -22.99
CA GLY A 229 -28.38 -0.44 -22.40
C GLY A 229 -27.20 -0.05 -21.51
N LYS A 230 -27.04 1.26 -21.21
CA LYS A 230 -25.90 1.81 -20.44
C LYS A 230 -25.69 1.16 -19.06
N TRP A 231 -26.74 0.83 -18.34
CA TRP A 231 -26.66 0.12 -17.07
C TRP A 231 -26.12 -1.30 -17.23
N ARG A 232 -26.58 -2.02 -18.25
CA ARG A 232 -26.08 -3.38 -18.56
C ARG A 232 -24.61 -3.32 -18.94
N GLN A 233 -24.19 -2.36 -19.78
CA GLN A 233 -22.78 -2.15 -20.12
C GLN A 233 -21.95 -1.86 -18.87
N PHE A 234 -22.45 -1.00 -17.97
CA PHE A 234 -21.74 -0.69 -16.74
C PHE A 234 -21.50 -1.92 -15.85
N PHE A 235 -22.55 -2.67 -15.53
CA PHE A 235 -22.41 -3.82 -14.63
C PHE A 235 -21.78 -5.05 -15.29
N SER A 236 -21.95 -5.27 -16.59
CA SER A 236 -21.45 -6.48 -17.28
C SER A 236 -20.09 -6.29 -17.95
N ILE A 237 -19.67 -5.07 -18.25
CA ILE A 237 -18.39 -4.77 -18.90
C ILE A 237 -17.49 -3.95 -17.96
N THR A 238 -17.96 -2.77 -17.57
CA THR A 238 -17.13 -1.81 -16.82
C THR A 238 -16.71 -2.35 -15.46
N VAL A 239 -17.67 -2.74 -14.62
CA VAL A 239 -17.39 -3.21 -13.26
C VAL A 239 -16.46 -4.41 -13.22
N PRO A 240 -16.67 -5.48 -14.02
CA PRO A 240 -15.76 -6.62 -14.06
C PRO A 240 -14.34 -6.24 -14.48
N LEU A 241 -14.16 -5.38 -15.47
CA LEU A 241 -12.85 -4.96 -15.95
C LEU A 241 -12.08 -4.09 -14.93
N ILE A 242 -12.78 -3.28 -14.15
CA ILE A 242 -12.14 -2.45 -13.11
C ILE A 242 -12.11 -3.12 -11.73
N THR A 243 -12.58 -4.38 -11.60
CA THR A 243 -12.61 -5.12 -10.32
C THR A 243 -11.25 -5.13 -9.61
N PRO A 244 -10.09 -5.32 -10.29
CA PRO A 244 -8.79 -5.22 -9.62
C PRO A 244 -8.56 -3.85 -8.96
N VAL A 245 -9.05 -2.79 -9.59
CA VAL A 245 -8.93 -1.41 -9.07
C VAL A 245 -9.92 -1.16 -7.93
N ILE A 246 -11.12 -1.76 -7.99
CA ILE A 246 -12.08 -1.74 -6.86
C ILE A 246 -11.45 -2.43 -5.66
N PHE A 247 -10.87 -3.60 -5.85
CA PHE A 247 -10.18 -4.34 -4.79
C PHE A 247 -8.99 -3.57 -4.22
N TYR A 248 -8.18 -2.95 -5.07
CA TYR A 248 -7.06 -2.09 -4.62
C TYR A 248 -7.52 -0.95 -3.71
N ASN A 249 -8.65 -0.30 -4.04
CA ASN A 249 -9.19 0.79 -3.22
C ASN A 249 -9.91 0.30 -1.96
N LEU A 250 -10.33 -0.98 -1.94
CA LEU A 250 -10.98 -1.61 -0.79
C LEU A 250 -9.96 -1.92 0.33
N VAL A 251 -8.77 -2.37 -0.04
CA VAL A 251 -7.66 -2.72 0.86
C VAL A 251 -6.85 -1.50 1.27
#